data_c09ef2a99c92221ed52d7df364421415
#
_entry.id   c09ef2a99c92221ed52d7df364421415
#
_cell.length_a   1.000
_cell.length_b   1.000
_cell.length_c   1.000
_cell.angle_alpha   90.00
_cell.angle_beta   90.00
_cell.angle_gamma   90.00
#
_symmetry.space_group_name_H-M   'P 1'
#
loop_
_entity.id
_entity.type
_entity.pdbx_description
1 polymer ?
#
loop_
_entity_poly.entity_id
_entity_poly.type
_entity_poly.pdbx_seq_one_letter_code
_entity_poly.pdbx_strand_id
1 'polypeptide(L)'
;LIGIEQQKQQLVENTRRFVEGKTSNHALLWGARGTGKSSLIKAVLNQFADQGLRILQIDKAELNWLPEILDDLEDRPFRFVIFCDDLSFEEGDEGFKPLKSLLEGGLELPPEHVRIYATSNRRHLMPEQQSENQASRVVDGEVHYTDSLEDKLALSDRFGLWLSFYPHSWDTYLDMVDSLFAN
;
A
#
# COMPACT_ATOMS: atom_id res chain seq x y z
N LEU A 1 -4.68 -14.17 -13.14
CA LEU A 1 -5.40 -13.48 -12.06
C LEU A 1 -6.76 -13.08 -12.58
N ILE A 2 -7.81 -13.84 -12.22
CA ILE A 2 -9.19 -13.66 -12.68
C ILE A 2 -9.93 -12.79 -11.68
N GLY A 3 -10.80 -11.88 -12.19
CA GLY A 3 -11.64 -11.01 -11.36
C GLY A 3 -10.98 -9.77 -10.80
N ILE A 4 -9.71 -9.48 -11.18
CA ILE A 4 -8.96 -8.30 -10.77
C ILE A 4 -8.23 -7.62 -11.95
N GLU A 5 -8.78 -7.74 -13.15
CA GLU A 5 -8.17 -7.25 -14.39
C GLU A 5 -7.95 -5.75 -14.36
N GLN A 6 -8.90 -4.99 -13.84
CA GLN A 6 -8.81 -3.53 -13.73
C GLN A 6 -7.69 -3.12 -12.78
N GLN A 7 -7.63 -3.74 -11.60
CA GLN A 7 -6.59 -3.49 -10.61
C GLN A 7 -5.21 -3.85 -11.19
N LYS A 8 -5.13 -4.98 -11.89
CA LYS A 8 -3.90 -5.41 -12.58
C LYS A 8 -3.47 -4.37 -13.62
N GLN A 9 -4.37 -3.93 -14.48
CA GLN A 9 -4.05 -2.94 -15.53
C GLN A 9 -3.56 -1.63 -14.93
N GLN A 10 -4.20 -1.11 -13.88
CA GLN A 10 -3.82 0.13 -13.23
C GLN A 10 -2.44 0.01 -12.55
N LEU A 11 -2.17 -1.09 -11.85
CA LEU A 11 -0.89 -1.31 -11.19
C LEU A 11 0.25 -1.49 -12.20
N VAL A 12 0.02 -2.27 -13.27
CA VAL A 12 0.99 -2.44 -14.38
C VAL A 12 1.32 -1.10 -15.01
N GLU A 13 0.32 -0.29 -15.34
CA GLU A 13 0.54 1.02 -15.95
C GLU A 13 1.31 1.96 -15.02
N ASN A 14 0.96 2.02 -13.73
CA ASN A 14 1.68 2.82 -12.74
C ASN A 14 3.15 2.36 -12.63
N THR A 15 3.40 1.05 -12.59
CA THR A 15 4.74 0.48 -12.50
C THR A 15 5.55 0.71 -13.78
N ARG A 16 4.93 0.58 -14.95
CA ARG A 16 5.55 0.88 -16.24
C ARG A 16 6.02 2.33 -16.30
N ARG A 17 5.15 3.27 -15.93
CA ARG A 17 5.49 4.70 -15.87
C ARG A 17 6.67 4.96 -14.93
N PHE A 18 6.67 4.31 -13.78
CA PHE A 18 7.78 4.38 -12.83
C PHE A 18 9.10 3.90 -13.43
N VAL A 19 9.12 2.73 -14.05
CA VAL A 19 10.31 2.17 -14.69
C VAL A 19 10.82 3.06 -15.83
N GLU A 20 9.92 3.68 -16.61
CA GLU A 20 10.24 4.62 -17.68
C GLU A 20 10.68 6.02 -17.17
N GLY A 21 10.76 6.25 -15.88
CA GLY A 21 11.12 7.57 -15.33
C GLY A 21 10.03 8.62 -15.45
N LYS A 22 8.79 8.22 -15.65
CA LYS A 22 7.62 9.09 -15.75
C LYS A 22 6.94 9.22 -14.39
N THR A 23 6.08 10.23 -14.25
CA THR A 23 5.25 10.43 -13.06
C THR A 23 4.46 9.16 -12.72
N SER A 24 4.61 8.69 -11.50
CA SER A 24 3.96 7.51 -10.95
C SER A 24 3.65 7.72 -9.48
N ASN A 25 2.80 6.88 -8.92
CA ASN A 25 2.30 7.03 -7.55
C ASN A 25 2.80 5.91 -6.64
N HIS A 26 2.86 6.18 -5.33
CA HIS A 26 2.80 5.15 -4.31
C HIS A 26 1.45 4.43 -4.42
N ALA A 27 1.40 3.13 -4.14
CA ALA A 27 0.17 2.34 -4.32
C ALA A 27 -0.26 1.63 -3.04
N LEU A 28 -1.55 1.74 -2.72
CA LEU A 28 -2.19 1.01 -1.63
C LEU A 28 -3.26 0.07 -2.21
N LEU A 29 -3.06 -1.24 -1.99
CA LEU A 29 -4.00 -2.29 -2.33
C LEU A 29 -4.73 -2.71 -1.05
N TRP A 30 -6.02 -2.44 -0.97
CA TRP A 30 -6.78 -2.72 0.25
C TRP A 30 -7.99 -3.62 -0.02
N GLY A 31 -8.44 -4.33 1.00
CA GLY A 31 -9.64 -5.18 0.91
C GLY A 31 -9.46 -6.56 1.53
N ALA A 32 -10.40 -7.46 1.30
CA ALA A 32 -10.48 -8.75 1.95
C ALA A 32 -9.20 -9.59 1.80
N ARG A 33 -8.93 -10.44 2.80
CA ARG A 33 -7.85 -11.43 2.74
C ARG A 33 -8.09 -12.43 1.62
N GLY A 34 -7.01 -12.96 1.05
CA GLY A 34 -7.11 -14.01 0.02
C GLY A 34 -7.55 -13.52 -1.37
N THR A 35 -7.70 -12.22 -1.61
CA THR A 35 -8.15 -11.66 -2.89
C THR A 35 -7.03 -11.40 -3.91
N GLY A 36 -5.80 -11.79 -3.60
CA GLY A 36 -4.67 -11.72 -4.54
C GLY A 36 -3.85 -10.43 -4.51
N LYS A 37 -4.03 -9.52 -3.53
CA LYS A 37 -3.29 -8.25 -3.42
C LYS A 37 -1.77 -8.43 -3.50
N SER A 38 -1.18 -9.17 -2.57
CA SER A 38 0.27 -9.40 -2.52
C SER A 38 0.77 -10.18 -3.72
N SER A 39 -0.02 -11.14 -4.22
CA SER A 39 0.31 -11.90 -5.43
C SER A 39 0.35 -11.01 -6.67
N LEU A 40 -0.57 -10.05 -6.78
CA LEU A 40 -0.57 -9.08 -7.88
C LEU A 40 0.68 -8.21 -7.86
N ILE A 41 1.05 -7.64 -6.71
CA ILE A 41 2.27 -6.83 -6.58
C ILE A 41 3.48 -7.65 -7.03
N LYS A 42 3.66 -8.86 -6.48
CA LYS A 42 4.79 -9.73 -6.82
C LYS A 42 4.83 -10.07 -8.32
N ALA A 43 3.69 -10.37 -8.92
CA ALA A 43 3.60 -10.67 -10.35
C ALA A 43 3.98 -9.46 -11.22
N VAL A 44 3.48 -8.26 -10.88
CA VAL A 44 3.81 -7.03 -11.61
C VAL A 44 5.28 -6.68 -11.47
N LEU A 45 5.85 -6.78 -10.26
CA LEU A 45 7.26 -6.48 -10.04
C LEU A 45 8.18 -7.44 -10.81
N ASN A 46 7.84 -8.73 -10.85
CA ASN A 46 8.58 -9.71 -11.66
C ASN A 46 8.54 -9.39 -13.16
N GLN A 47 7.42 -8.85 -13.65
CA GLN A 47 7.28 -8.48 -15.07
C GLN A 47 8.29 -7.38 -15.49
N PHE A 48 8.72 -6.52 -14.56
CA PHE A 48 9.63 -5.41 -14.84
C PHE A 48 11.06 -5.63 -14.31
N ALA A 49 11.37 -6.81 -13.77
CA ALA A 49 12.66 -7.11 -13.18
C ALA A 49 13.83 -6.92 -14.19
N ASP A 50 13.65 -7.34 -15.42
CA ASP A 50 14.65 -7.21 -16.49
C ASP A 50 14.83 -5.75 -16.95
N GLN A 51 13.91 -4.86 -16.60
CA GLN A 51 13.96 -3.42 -16.90
C GLN A 51 14.58 -2.60 -15.77
N GLY A 52 15.29 -3.24 -14.85
CA GLY A 52 16.00 -2.56 -13.76
C GLY A 52 15.14 -2.28 -12.52
N LEU A 53 13.93 -2.84 -12.43
CA LEU A 53 13.14 -2.75 -11.21
C LEU A 53 13.63 -3.75 -10.16
N ARG A 54 13.71 -3.31 -8.92
CA ARG A 54 14.04 -4.14 -7.75
C ARG A 54 12.96 -3.99 -6.69
N ILE A 55 12.73 -5.06 -5.95
CA ILE A 55 11.81 -5.07 -4.81
C ILE A 55 12.59 -5.23 -3.53
N LEU A 56 12.24 -4.44 -2.53
CA LEU A 56 12.66 -4.60 -1.15
C LEU A 56 11.40 -4.79 -0.32
N GLN A 57 11.19 -5.98 0.20
CA GLN A 57 10.08 -6.23 1.12
C GLN A 57 10.54 -5.89 2.54
N ILE A 58 9.73 -5.09 3.24
CA ILE A 58 9.93 -4.74 4.64
C ILE A 58 8.65 -5.01 5.43
N ASP A 59 8.83 -5.41 6.67
CA ASP A 59 7.73 -5.59 7.60
C ASP A 59 7.43 -4.29 8.35
N LYS A 60 6.24 -4.21 8.95
CA LYS A 60 5.83 -3.04 9.74
C LYS A 60 6.84 -2.65 10.82
N ALA A 61 7.47 -3.63 11.49
CA ALA A 61 8.48 -3.38 12.51
C ALA A 61 9.75 -2.73 11.95
N GLU A 62 10.01 -2.88 10.66
CA GLU A 62 11.19 -2.36 9.97
C GLU A 62 10.96 -0.95 9.41
N LEU A 63 9.74 -0.40 9.49
CA LEU A 63 9.44 0.95 9.01
C LEU A 63 10.31 2.04 9.66
N ASN A 64 10.79 1.83 10.87
CA ASN A 64 11.70 2.75 11.55
C ASN A 64 13.07 2.88 10.84
N TRP A 65 13.45 1.89 10.03
CA TRP A 65 14.69 1.89 9.25
C TRP A 65 14.53 2.47 7.83
N LEU A 66 13.33 3.00 7.51
CA LEU A 66 13.09 3.60 6.18
C LEU A 66 14.10 4.68 5.81
N PRO A 67 14.46 5.64 6.69
CA PRO A 67 15.44 6.66 6.34
C PRO A 67 16.78 6.05 5.93
N GLU A 68 17.33 5.14 6.74
CA GLU A 68 18.60 4.47 6.46
C GLU A 68 18.54 3.61 5.19
N ILE A 69 17.40 2.95 4.96
CA ILE A 69 17.16 2.19 3.72
C ILE A 69 17.19 3.12 2.51
N LEU A 70 16.56 4.29 2.59
CA LEU A 70 16.54 5.24 1.47
C LEU A 70 17.91 5.80 1.16
N ASP A 71 18.71 6.11 2.19
CA ASP A 71 20.10 6.55 2.04
C ASP A 71 20.94 5.48 1.33
N ASP A 72 20.78 4.21 1.71
CA ASP A 72 21.48 3.09 1.08
C ASP A 72 21.07 2.86 -0.40
N LEU A 73 19.88 3.31 -0.78
CA LEU A 73 19.36 3.17 -2.13
C LEU A 73 19.70 4.36 -3.04
N GLU A 74 20.09 5.53 -2.49
CA GLU A 74 20.19 6.79 -3.22
C GLU A 74 21.11 6.71 -4.45
N ASP A 75 22.29 6.11 -4.30
CA ASP A 75 23.29 6.00 -5.37
C ASP A 75 23.17 4.73 -6.22
N ARG A 76 22.14 3.92 -6.04
CA ARG A 76 21.96 2.67 -6.77
C ARG A 76 21.37 2.92 -8.17
N PRO A 77 21.92 2.28 -9.22
CA PRO A 77 21.47 2.49 -10.60
C PRO A 77 20.20 1.70 -10.96
N PHE A 78 19.30 1.51 -10.00
CA PHE A 78 18.06 0.76 -10.14
C PHE A 78 16.87 1.59 -9.67
N ARG A 79 15.68 1.17 -10.06
CA ARG A 79 14.43 1.65 -9.47
C ARG A 79 13.94 0.65 -8.45
N PHE A 80 13.47 1.15 -7.32
CA PHE A 80 13.09 0.32 -6.19
C PHE A 80 11.62 0.48 -5.86
N VAL A 81 10.95 -0.65 -5.63
CA VAL A 81 9.68 -0.66 -4.93
C VAL A 81 9.90 -1.24 -3.54
N ILE A 82 9.66 -0.42 -2.52
CA ILE A 82 9.58 -0.89 -1.14
C ILE A 82 8.17 -1.44 -0.95
N PHE A 83 8.09 -2.73 -0.67
CA PHE A 83 6.84 -3.45 -0.52
C PHE A 83 6.54 -3.73 0.95
N CYS A 84 5.46 -3.15 1.46
CA CYS A 84 4.94 -3.35 2.80
C CYS A 84 3.70 -4.24 2.74
N ASP A 85 3.82 -5.51 3.14
CA ASP A 85 2.70 -6.45 3.12
C ASP A 85 1.89 -6.41 4.43
N ASP A 86 0.57 -6.52 4.33
CA ASP A 86 -0.39 -6.51 5.44
C ASP A 86 -0.23 -5.32 6.43
N LEU A 87 -0.04 -4.14 5.86
CA LEU A 87 0.16 -2.92 6.62
C LEU A 87 -1.12 -2.51 7.35
N SER A 88 -1.04 -2.39 8.66
CA SER A 88 -2.13 -1.90 9.51
C SER A 88 -1.57 -1.32 10.81
N PHE A 89 -2.24 -0.29 11.33
CA PHE A 89 -1.83 0.37 12.57
C PHE A 89 -2.99 0.36 13.57
N GLU A 90 -2.67 0.11 14.83
CA GLU A 90 -3.63 0.17 15.92
C GLU A 90 -3.68 1.58 16.52
N GLU A 91 -4.69 1.86 17.33
CA GLU A 91 -4.76 3.09 18.09
C GLU A 91 -3.54 3.22 19.01
N GLY A 92 -2.89 4.41 19.03
CA GLY A 92 -1.64 4.63 19.78
C GLY A 92 -0.36 4.10 19.13
N ASP A 93 -0.43 3.40 18.01
CA ASP A 93 0.77 2.96 17.28
C ASP A 93 1.42 4.15 16.56
N GLU A 94 2.68 4.41 16.85
CA GLU A 94 3.47 5.49 16.25
C GLU A 94 4.41 5.00 15.12
N GLY A 95 4.47 3.69 14.88
CA GLY A 95 5.34 3.08 13.88
C GLY A 95 5.05 3.51 12.44
N PHE A 96 3.97 4.26 12.20
CA PHE A 96 3.63 4.81 10.89
C PHE A 96 4.35 6.12 10.55
N LYS A 97 4.93 6.82 11.54
CA LYS A 97 5.52 8.16 11.37
C LYS A 97 6.58 8.24 10.27
N PRO A 98 7.55 7.30 10.17
CA PRO A 98 8.53 7.32 9.09
C PRO A 98 7.88 7.19 7.71
N LEU A 99 6.88 6.31 7.57
CA LEU A 99 6.14 6.14 6.35
C LEU A 99 5.33 7.40 5.99
N LYS A 100 4.71 8.04 6.98
CA LYS A 100 3.99 9.30 6.80
C LYS A 100 4.93 10.39 6.29
N SER A 101 6.07 10.59 6.96
CA SER A 101 7.08 11.59 6.56
C SER A 101 7.52 11.39 5.11
N LEU A 102 7.76 10.14 4.71
CA LEU A 102 8.14 9.80 3.35
C LEU A 102 7.03 10.12 2.33
N LEU A 103 5.79 9.75 2.63
CA LEU A 103 4.65 9.94 1.70
C LEU A 103 4.22 11.41 1.60
N GLU A 104 4.43 12.19 2.65
CA GLU A 104 4.08 13.63 2.68
C GLU A 104 5.12 14.50 1.96
N GLY A 105 6.29 13.93 1.66
CA GLY A 105 7.39 14.70 1.08
C GLY A 105 7.87 15.78 2.05
N GLY A 106 8.26 15.38 3.26
CA GLY A 106 8.80 16.24 4.30
C GLY A 106 10.04 17.04 3.83
N LEU A 107 10.98 17.35 4.73
CA LEU A 107 12.22 18.06 4.36
C LEU A 107 13.05 17.31 3.31
N GLU A 108 12.89 15.99 3.21
CA GLU A 108 13.50 15.13 2.21
C GLU A 108 12.38 14.46 1.38
N LEU A 109 12.26 14.86 0.12
CA LEU A 109 11.38 14.18 -0.83
C LEU A 109 11.87 12.73 -1.02
N PRO A 110 10.94 11.75 -1.13
CA PRO A 110 11.36 10.40 -1.46
C PRO A 110 12.14 10.42 -2.78
N PRO A 111 13.25 9.68 -2.87
CA PRO A 111 14.03 9.63 -4.10
C PRO A 111 13.15 9.28 -5.29
N GLU A 112 13.35 9.95 -6.43
CA GLU A 112 12.52 9.74 -7.63
C GLU A 112 12.53 8.29 -8.11
N HIS A 113 13.57 7.54 -7.79
CA HIS A 113 13.74 6.13 -8.13
C HIS A 113 13.18 5.16 -7.09
N VAL A 114 12.43 5.64 -6.09
CA VAL A 114 11.78 4.81 -5.07
C VAL A 114 10.26 5.01 -5.07
N ARG A 115 9.50 3.91 -4.99
CA ARG A 115 8.04 3.93 -4.75
C ARG A 115 7.70 2.94 -3.64
N ILE A 116 6.63 3.25 -2.90
CA ILE A 116 6.08 2.38 -1.87
C ILE A 116 4.82 1.74 -2.40
N TYR A 117 4.77 0.41 -2.33
CA TYR A 117 3.57 -0.38 -2.56
C TYR A 117 3.20 -1.08 -1.27
N ALA A 118 1.97 -0.90 -0.83
CA ALA A 118 1.49 -1.50 0.40
C ALA A 118 0.22 -2.32 0.15
N THR A 119 0.04 -3.38 0.94
CA THR A 119 -1.24 -4.07 1.03
C THR A 119 -1.84 -3.85 2.41
N SER A 120 -3.16 -3.84 2.50
CA SER A 120 -3.88 -3.79 3.75
C SER A 120 -5.19 -4.58 3.67
N ASN A 121 -5.60 -5.13 4.78
CA ASN A 121 -6.93 -5.71 4.92
C ASN A 121 -7.97 -4.66 5.37
N ARG A 122 -7.53 -3.42 5.62
CA ARG A 122 -8.34 -2.28 6.08
C ARG A 122 -8.26 -1.13 5.09
N ARG A 123 -9.36 -0.45 4.86
CA ARG A 123 -9.45 0.65 3.90
C ARG A 123 -8.52 1.81 4.25
N HIS A 124 -8.48 2.21 5.52
CA HIS A 124 -7.73 3.36 6.00
C HIS A 124 -6.49 2.99 6.81
N LEU A 125 -5.95 1.79 6.64
CA LEU A 125 -4.81 1.27 7.42
C LEU A 125 -5.10 1.20 8.94
N MET A 126 -6.34 1.43 9.36
CA MET A 126 -6.82 1.54 10.74
C MET A 126 -7.96 0.57 11.01
N PRO A 127 -8.21 0.21 12.30
CA PRO A 127 -9.44 -0.47 12.67
C PRO A 127 -10.63 0.35 12.21
N GLU A 128 -11.53 -0.24 11.44
CA GLU A 128 -12.87 0.32 11.25
C GLU A 128 -13.57 0.22 12.60
N GLN A 129 -13.65 1.33 13.32
CA GLN A 129 -14.48 1.36 14.50
C GLN A 129 -15.93 1.20 14.03
N GLN A 130 -16.60 0.17 14.55
CA GLN A 130 -18.06 0.03 14.46
C GLN A 130 -18.73 1.13 15.30
N SER A 131 -18.46 2.38 15.05
CA SER A 131 -18.95 3.50 15.81
C SER A 131 -19.49 4.61 14.95
N GLU A 132 -20.43 4.31 14.07
CA GLU A 132 -21.41 5.34 13.72
C GLU A 132 -22.24 5.78 14.94
N ASN A 133 -22.15 5.07 16.08
CA ASN A 133 -22.97 5.34 17.28
C ASN A 133 -22.18 5.63 18.57
N GLN A 134 -20.87 5.76 18.57
CA GLN A 134 -20.09 6.13 19.78
C GLN A 134 -19.19 7.36 19.60
N ALA A 135 -19.39 8.15 18.57
CA ALA A 135 -18.64 9.39 18.32
C ALA A 135 -19.08 10.57 19.21
N SER A 136 -19.69 10.35 20.34
CA SER A 136 -20.01 11.42 21.29
C SER A 136 -19.74 10.99 22.72
N ARG A 137 -18.50 10.79 23.10
CA ARG A 137 -18.07 11.12 24.45
C ARG A 137 -17.76 12.61 24.49
N VAL A 138 -18.81 13.39 24.71
CA VAL A 138 -18.70 14.78 25.13
C VAL A 138 -18.17 14.76 26.57
N VAL A 139 -16.87 14.99 26.71
CA VAL A 139 -16.28 15.41 27.98
C VAL A 139 -15.95 16.89 27.77
N ASP A 140 -16.64 17.75 28.48
CA ASP A 140 -16.47 19.21 28.50
C ASP A 140 -16.58 19.98 27.15
N GLY A 141 -17.54 19.61 26.29
CA GLY A 141 -17.94 20.50 25.18
C GLY A 141 -16.98 20.61 24.00
N GLU A 142 -15.84 19.92 23.99
CA GLU A 142 -14.92 19.84 22.87
C GLU A 142 -14.77 18.40 22.40
N VAL A 143 -14.98 18.18 21.10
CA VAL A 143 -14.75 16.89 20.44
C VAL A 143 -13.25 16.81 20.18
N HIS A 144 -12.48 16.25 21.12
CA HIS A 144 -11.13 15.83 20.86
C HIS A 144 -11.16 14.56 19.99
N TYR A 145 -11.23 14.71 18.68
CA TYR A 145 -10.68 13.70 17.79
C TYR A 145 -9.20 13.63 18.14
N THR A 146 -8.76 12.47 18.61
CA THR A 146 -7.34 12.30 18.92
C THR A 146 -6.55 12.59 17.66
N ASP A 147 -5.63 13.56 17.67
CA ASP A 147 -4.75 13.98 16.56
C ASP A 147 -4.15 12.77 15.82
N SER A 148 -3.97 11.65 16.54
CA SER A 148 -3.47 10.39 16.00
C SER A 148 -4.42 9.72 15.01
N LEU A 149 -5.73 9.91 15.09
CA LEU A 149 -6.69 9.29 14.15
C LEU A 149 -6.70 10.07 12.82
N GLU A 150 -6.69 11.40 12.89
CA GLU A 150 -6.60 12.25 11.70
C GLU A 150 -5.29 12.03 10.97
N ASP A 151 -4.18 11.92 11.68
CA ASP A 151 -2.87 11.63 11.12
C ASP A 151 -2.81 10.31 10.37
N LYS A 152 -3.49 9.30 10.84
CA LYS A 152 -3.50 7.97 10.24
C LYS A 152 -4.47 7.86 9.05
N LEU A 153 -5.59 8.58 9.09
CA LEU A 153 -6.47 8.75 7.92
C LEU A 153 -5.71 9.49 6.80
N ALA A 154 -5.01 10.56 7.16
CA ALA A 154 -4.18 11.31 6.24
C ALA A 154 -3.08 10.47 5.60
N LEU A 155 -2.51 9.48 6.32
CA LEU A 155 -1.50 8.57 5.77
C LEU A 155 -2.04 7.80 4.56
N SER A 156 -3.24 7.25 4.67
CA SER A 156 -3.85 6.49 3.56
C SER A 156 -4.04 7.39 2.34
N ASP A 157 -4.49 8.63 2.52
CA ASP A 157 -4.78 9.57 1.45
C ASP A 157 -3.52 10.02 0.67
N ARG A 158 -2.32 9.80 1.24
CA ARG A 158 -1.04 10.10 0.58
C ARG A 158 -0.62 9.07 -0.48
N PHE A 159 -1.23 7.91 -0.50
CA PHE A 159 -1.06 6.99 -1.61
C PHE A 159 -1.84 7.52 -2.82
N GLY A 160 -1.15 7.85 -3.90
CA GLY A 160 -1.80 8.39 -5.09
C GLY A 160 -2.54 7.35 -5.95
N LEU A 161 -2.31 6.06 -5.72
CA LEU A 161 -3.02 4.96 -6.37
C LEU A 161 -3.66 4.04 -5.33
N TRP A 162 -5.00 3.99 -5.34
CA TRP A 162 -5.78 3.13 -4.47
C TRP A 162 -6.48 2.05 -5.28
N LEU A 163 -6.28 0.79 -4.89
CA LEU A 163 -6.89 -0.36 -5.53
C LEU A 163 -7.67 -1.17 -4.51
N SER A 164 -8.99 -1.28 -4.72
CA SER A 164 -9.87 -2.04 -3.84
C SER A 164 -10.03 -3.48 -4.31
N PHE A 165 -10.04 -4.41 -3.35
CA PHE A 165 -10.20 -5.84 -3.59
C PHE A 165 -11.36 -6.37 -2.75
N TYR A 166 -12.38 -6.86 -3.43
CA TYR A 166 -13.56 -7.44 -2.81
C TYR A 166 -13.48 -8.97 -2.85
N PRO A 167 -14.19 -9.68 -1.95
CA PRO A 167 -14.28 -11.12 -2.02
C PRO A 167 -14.81 -11.54 -3.41
N HIS A 168 -14.21 -12.58 -3.96
CA HIS A 168 -14.67 -13.14 -5.23
C HIS A 168 -16.08 -13.71 -5.11
N SER A 169 -16.90 -13.53 -6.14
CA SER A 169 -18.16 -14.25 -6.26
C SER A 169 -17.88 -15.75 -6.40
N TRP A 170 -18.91 -16.57 -6.13
CA TRP A 170 -18.80 -18.02 -6.31
C TRP A 170 -18.45 -18.39 -7.75
N ASP A 171 -19.03 -17.69 -8.73
CA ASP A 171 -18.75 -17.90 -10.14
C ASP A 171 -17.29 -17.59 -10.50
N THR A 172 -16.76 -16.45 -10.01
CA THR A 172 -15.35 -16.10 -10.20
C THR A 172 -14.41 -17.14 -9.58
N TYR A 173 -14.80 -17.69 -8.42
CA TYR A 173 -14.02 -18.77 -7.78
C TYR A 173 -13.99 -20.03 -8.64
N LEU A 174 -15.13 -20.43 -9.22
CA LEU A 174 -15.20 -21.58 -10.14
C LEU A 174 -14.34 -21.35 -11.39
N ASP A 175 -14.38 -20.17 -11.99
CA ASP A 175 -13.54 -19.80 -13.13
C ASP A 175 -12.04 -19.92 -12.80
N MET A 176 -11.65 -19.54 -11.59
CA MET A 176 -10.26 -19.71 -11.11
C MET A 176 -9.88 -21.18 -11.01
N VAL A 177 -10.75 -22.01 -10.45
CA VAL A 177 -10.54 -23.46 -10.34
C VAL A 177 -10.40 -24.07 -11.71
N ASP A 178 -11.32 -23.78 -12.63
CA ASP A 178 -11.30 -24.31 -13.99
C ASP A 178 -10.02 -23.91 -14.74
N SER A 179 -9.54 -22.68 -14.53
CA SER A 179 -8.28 -22.21 -15.14
C SER A 179 -7.05 -22.95 -14.65
N LEU A 180 -7.07 -23.52 -13.44
CA LEU A 180 -5.96 -24.32 -12.89
C LEU A 180 -5.90 -25.74 -13.47
N PHE A 181 -7.04 -26.26 -13.92
CA PHE A 181 -7.16 -27.61 -14.50
C PHE A 181 -7.21 -27.62 -16.03
N ALA A 182 -7.22 -26.45 -16.66
CA ALA A 182 -7.26 -26.32 -18.13
C ALA A 182 -5.88 -26.46 -18.83
N ASN A 183 -4.81 -26.84 -18.08
CA ASN A 183 -3.45 -27.09 -18.60
C ASN A 183 -3.11 -28.56 -18.53
#